data_e6c0b142421adb994a03cc6bc29cfa3d
#
_entry.id   e6c0b142421adb994a03cc6bc29cfa3d
#
_cell.length_a   1.000
_cell.length_b   1.000
_cell.length_c   1.000
_cell.angle_alpha   90.00
_cell.angle_beta   90.00
_cell.angle_gamma   90.00
#
_symmetry.space_group_name_H-M   'P 1'
#
loop_
_entity.id
_entity.type
_entity.pdbx_description
1 polymer ?
#
loop_
_entity_poly.entity_id
_entity_poly.type
_entity_poly.pdbx_seq_one_letter_code
_entity_poly.pdbx_strand_id
1 'polypeptide(L)'
;MGIHTTDSTNPTDPLPTPATRAGREGLEALLARPGAAVIGLDFDGTLAPIVADPEQARAHPEAVPALAALAPKVASVAVITGRPAGVAVRHGGFAGVSGLEHLVVLGHYGAERWDAVSGTVSAPPSHPGVAAVRAELPGFLDRIGAWRGTWIEEKGRAVAVHTRRAEDPQAAFEALRAPLAELATRHGLIVEPGRMVLELRPPGMDKGVALLEYVREAGAESVTYVGDDLGDLPAYAAVDKLRSDGVPGLLVCSGSSEVTELAERADLVVDGPEGVVRLLRTLAAQLD
;
A
#
# COMPACT_ATOMS: atom_id res chain seq x y z
N MET A 1 36.79 18.22 3.54
CA MET A 1 36.14 18.62 4.80
C MET A 1 34.70 18.90 4.43
N GLY A 2 33.88 17.87 4.39
CA GLY A 2 32.47 17.95 3.97
C GLY A 2 31.61 18.02 5.23
N ILE A 3 30.84 19.08 5.32
CA ILE A 3 29.89 19.31 6.43
C ILE A 3 28.69 18.41 6.15
N HIS A 4 28.54 17.32 6.91
CA HIS A 4 27.27 16.60 7.01
C HIS A 4 26.32 17.51 7.81
N THR A 5 25.42 18.19 7.12
CA THR A 5 24.24 18.76 7.73
C THR A 5 23.29 17.61 8.06
N THR A 6 23.31 17.15 9.29
CA THR A 6 22.22 16.39 9.86
C THR A 6 21.04 17.35 9.98
N ASP A 7 20.11 17.26 9.02
CA ASP A 7 18.83 17.97 9.09
C ASP A 7 17.97 17.30 10.19
N SER A 8 18.21 17.72 11.42
CA SER A 8 17.40 17.34 12.58
C SER A 8 16.10 18.12 12.52
N THR A 9 15.10 17.60 11.82
CA THR A 9 13.76 18.17 11.82
C THR A 9 13.22 18.18 13.24
N ASN A 10 12.95 19.40 13.73
CA ASN A 10 12.37 19.64 15.03
C ASN A 10 10.91 19.13 15.01
N PRO A 11 10.43 18.35 15.99
CA PRO A 11 9.03 17.91 16.08
C PRO A 11 8.00 19.06 16.17
N THR A 12 8.45 20.29 16.20
CA THR A 12 7.63 21.51 16.19
C THR A 12 7.44 22.14 14.81
N ASP A 13 7.88 21.50 13.73
CA ASP A 13 7.63 22.03 12.39
C ASP A 13 6.12 22.03 12.08
N PRO A 14 5.59 23.09 11.42
CA PRO A 14 4.18 23.14 11.08
C PRO A 14 3.82 22.04 10.08
N LEU A 15 2.60 21.50 10.19
CA LEU A 15 2.07 20.59 9.16
C LEU A 15 2.05 21.30 7.79
N PRO A 16 2.44 20.58 6.74
CA PRO A 16 2.34 21.13 5.39
C PRO A 16 0.87 21.40 5.03
N THR A 17 0.63 22.51 4.33
CA THR A 17 -0.72 22.92 3.96
C THR A 17 -1.16 22.18 2.68
N PRO A 18 -2.28 21.43 2.70
CA PRO A 18 -2.80 20.78 1.51
C PRO A 18 -3.17 21.78 0.42
N ALA A 19 -2.82 21.46 -0.84
CA ALA A 19 -3.02 22.33 -2.00
C ALA A 19 -4.52 22.52 -2.32
N THR A 20 -5.33 21.48 -2.12
CA THR A 20 -6.75 21.51 -2.46
C THR A 20 -7.62 21.95 -1.27
N ARG A 21 -8.83 22.41 -1.54
CA ARG A 21 -9.81 22.70 -0.51
C ARG A 21 -10.23 21.43 0.24
N ALA A 22 -10.53 20.35 -0.51
CA ALA A 22 -10.97 19.08 0.08
C ALA A 22 -9.91 18.49 1.02
N GLY A 23 -8.61 18.59 0.64
CA GLY A 23 -7.52 18.15 1.50
C GLY A 23 -7.39 18.96 2.78
N ARG A 24 -7.61 20.29 2.72
CA ARG A 24 -7.64 21.14 3.94
C ARG A 24 -8.78 20.75 4.87
N GLU A 25 -9.99 20.54 4.33
CA GLU A 25 -11.15 20.05 5.09
C GLU A 25 -10.87 18.67 5.71
N GLY A 26 -10.19 17.77 4.97
CA GLY A 26 -9.76 16.46 5.47
C GLY A 26 -8.77 16.55 6.63
N LEU A 27 -7.75 17.41 6.50
CA LEU A 27 -6.76 17.64 7.57
C LEU A 27 -7.41 18.28 8.79
N GLU A 28 -8.26 19.29 8.60
CA GLU A 28 -9.00 19.94 9.70
C GLU A 28 -9.90 18.94 10.45
N ALA A 29 -10.60 18.04 9.73
CA ALA A 29 -11.44 17.01 10.34
C ALA A 29 -10.63 16.00 11.18
N LEU A 30 -9.47 15.56 10.66
CA LEU A 30 -8.54 14.70 11.38
C LEU A 30 -8.07 15.37 12.68
N LEU A 31 -7.62 16.64 12.60
CA LEU A 31 -7.12 17.37 13.77
C LEU A 31 -8.22 17.68 14.80
N ALA A 32 -9.44 17.92 14.34
CA ALA A 32 -10.57 18.21 15.22
C ALA A 32 -11.06 16.98 16.00
N ARG A 33 -11.04 15.77 15.39
CA ARG A 33 -11.50 14.53 16.01
C ARG A 33 -10.59 13.35 15.63
N PRO A 34 -9.34 13.34 16.11
CA PRO A 34 -8.39 12.31 15.73
C PRO A 34 -8.84 10.90 16.13
N GLY A 35 -9.48 10.73 17.29
CA GLY A 35 -10.01 9.43 17.72
C GLY A 35 -11.15 8.87 16.85
N ALA A 36 -11.64 9.63 15.84
CA ALA A 36 -12.59 9.17 14.82
C ALA A 36 -11.95 9.14 13.42
N ALA A 37 -10.63 9.28 13.30
CA ALA A 37 -9.91 9.29 12.03
C ALA A 37 -9.23 7.94 11.76
N VAL A 38 -9.31 7.48 10.50
CA VAL A 38 -8.53 6.35 9.99
C VAL A 38 -7.40 6.87 9.11
N ILE A 39 -6.19 6.35 9.30
CA ILE A 39 -5.03 6.62 8.46
C ILE A 39 -4.68 5.36 7.70
N GLY A 40 -4.92 5.36 6.37
CA GLY A 40 -4.51 4.32 5.44
C GLY A 40 -3.15 4.64 4.84
N LEU A 41 -2.28 3.65 4.76
CA LEU A 41 -0.92 3.78 4.25
C LEU A 41 -0.62 2.61 3.31
N ASP A 42 -0.03 2.86 2.15
CA ASP A 42 0.66 1.80 1.44
C ASP A 42 1.96 1.42 2.16
N PHE A 43 2.58 0.31 1.77
CA PHE A 43 3.83 -0.16 2.35
C PHE A 43 5.04 0.18 1.48
N ASP A 44 5.09 -0.33 0.25
CA ASP A 44 6.23 -0.16 -0.66
C ASP A 44 6.20 1.25 -1.29
N GLY A 45 7.31 1.99 -1.24
CA GLY A 45 7.36 3.38 -1.70
C GLY A 45 6.76 4.39 -0.72
N THR A 46 6.01 3.93 0.28
CA THR A 46 5.34 4.78 1.30
C THR A 46 5.99 4.64 2.68
N LEU A 47 6.00 3.45 3.26
CA LEU A 47 6.68 3.17 4.54
C LEU A 47 8.06 2.56 4.34
N ALA A 48 8.27 1.86 3.22
CA ALA A 48 9.52 1.21 2.85
C ALA A 48 10.05 1.78 1.53
N PRO A 49 11.35 2.07 1.40
CA PRO A 49 11.93 2.47 0.13
C PRO A 49 11.75 1.38 -0.93
N ILE A 50 11.57 1.78 -2.19
CA ILE A 50 11.60 0.86 -3.32
C ILE A 50 13.03 0.34 -3.51
N VAL A 51 13.19 -0.97 -3.52
CA VAL A 51 14.47 -1.66 -3.69
C VAL A 51 14.41 -2.65 -4.86
N ALA A 52 15.57 -3.02 -5.39
CA ALA A 52 15.67 -3.91 -6.54
C ALA A 52 15.14 -5.32 -6.26
N ASP A 53 15.33 -5.82 -5.04
CA ASP A 53 14.82 -7.10 -4.57
C ASP A 53 13.71 -6.85 -3.53
N PRO A 54 12.43 -7.11 -3.85
CA PRO A 54 11.31 -6.88 -2.94
C PRO A 54 11.43 -7.61 -1.59
N GLU A 55 12.15 -8.74 -1.54
CA GLU A 55 12.39 -9.48 -0.29
C GLU A 55 13.33 -8.73 0.67
N GLN A 56 14.10 -7.77 0.14
CA GLN A 56 14.99 -6.92 0.93
C GLN A 56 14.33 -5.61 1.39
N ALA A 57 13.12 -5.30 0.91
CA ALA A 57 12.41 -4.11 1.37
C ALA A 57 12.19 -4.18 2.88
N ARG A 58 12.46 -3.06 3.56
CA ARG A 58 12.21 -2.88 5.00
C ARG A 58 11.63 -1.50 5.20
N ALA A 59 10.72 -1.39 6.16
CA ALA A 59 10.21 -0.08 6.54
C ALA A 59 11.37 0.86 6.92
N HIS A 60 11.17 2.15 6.61
CA HIS A 60 12.12 3.18 7.04
C HIS A 60 12.37 3.06 8.55
N PRO A 61 13.61 3.21 9.05
CA PRO A 61 13.94 3.00 10.47
C PRO A 61 13.05 3.79 11.45
N GLU A 62 12.66 5.00 11.07
CA GLU A 62 11.77 5.85 11.87
C GLU A 62 10.27 5.63 11.64
N ALA A 63 9.87 4.71 10.74
CA ALA A 63 8.45 4.46 10.45
C ALA A 63 7.73 3.86 11.67
N VAL A 64 8.31 2.86 12.29
CA VAL A 64 7.74 2.22 13.49
C VAL A 64 7.62 3.20 14.67
N PRO A 65 8.67 3.97 15.03
CA PRO A 65 8.55 5.01 16.04
C PRO A 65 7.46 6.06 15.74
N ALA A 66 7.37 6.52 14.49
CA ALA A 66 6.36 7.49 14.06
C ALA A 66 4.93 6.94 14.18
N LEU A 67 4.73 5.71 13.73
CA LEU A 67 3.44 5.01 13.84
C LEU A 67 3.06 4.74 15.28
N ALA A 68 4.00 4.31 16.14
CA ALA A 68 3.75 4.07 17.55
C ALA A 68 3.39 5.34 18.33
N ALA A 69 3.88 6.50 17.89
CA ALA A 69 3.50 7.79 18.48
C ALA A 69 2.11 8.26 17.99
N LEU A 70 1.71 7.90 16.76
CA LEU A 70 0.47 8.36 16.13
C LEU A 70 -0.71 7.44 16.41
N ALA A 71 -0.54 6.12 16.31
CA ALA A 71 -1.63 5.16 16.36
C ALA A 71 -2.50 5.25 17.63
N PRO A 72 -1.96 5.52 18.85
CA PRO A 72 -2.78 5.68 20.04
C PRO A 72 -3.71 6.91 20.02
N LYS A 73 -3.47 7.87 19.11
CA LYS A 73 -4.18 9.16 19.05
C LYS A 73 -5.30 9.17 18.01
N VAL A 74 -5.32 8.19 17.11
CA VAL A 74 -6.32 8.05 16.05
C VAL A 74 -7.18 6.82 16.27
N ALA A 75 -8.32 6.71 15.55
CA ALA A 75 -9.17 5.53 15.65
C ALA A 75 -8.40 4.28 15.24
N SER A 76 -7.67 4.34 14.15
CA SER A 76 -6.83 3.25 13.66
C SER A 76 -5.85 3.69 12.57
N VAL A 77 -4.78 2.90 12.43
CA VAL A 77 -3.85 2.96 11.28
C VAL A 77 -3.97 1.64 10.51
N ALA A 78 -4.20 1.73 9.20
CA ALA A 78 -4.30 0.57 8.31
C ALA A 78 -3.19 0.60 7.26
N VAL A 79 -2.31 -0.38 7.27
CA VAL A 79 -1.35 -0.60 6.16
C VAL A 79 -2.02 -1.48 5.12
N ILE A 80 -2.23 -0.96 3.90
CA ILE A 80 -2.95 -1.64 2.81
C ILE A 80 -1.96 -1.93 1.68
N THR A 81 -1.66 -3.19 1.44
CA THR A 81 -0.56 -3.60 0.56
C THR A 81 -0.92 -4.81 -0.30
N GLY A 82 -0.28 -4.93 -1.47
CA GLY A 82 -0.30 -6.15 -2.28
C GLY A 82 0.50 -7.32 -1.69
N ARG A 83 1.37 -7.06 -0.71
CA ARG A 83 2.12 -8.12 -0.02
C ARG A 83 1.19 -8.98 0.83
N PRO A 84 1.54 -10.27 1.08
CA PRO A 84 0.93 -11.04 2.16
C PRO A 84 1.04 -10.29 3.49
N ALA A 85 -0.03 -10.27 4.30
CA ALA A 85 -0.06 -9.51 5.55
C ALA A 85 1.11 -9.88 6.48
N GLY A 86 1.39 -11.17 6.66
CA GLY A 86 2.50 -11.63 7.49
C GLY A 86 3.89 -11.22 6.96
N VAL A 87 4.05 -11.05 5.64
CA VAL A 87 5.29 -10.53 5.04
C VAL A 87 5.43 -9.03 5.36
N ALA A 88 4.37 -8.24 5.14
CA ALA A 88 4.39 -6.82 5.46
C ALA A 88 4.66 -6.56 6.95
N VAL A 89 4.06 -7.35 7.84
CA VAL A 89 4.31 -7.26 9.29
C VAL A 89 5.78 -7.51 9.63
N ARG A 90 6.40 -8.55 9.05
CA ARG A 90 7.83 -8.84 9.29
C ARG A 90 8.74 -7.77 8.71
N HIS A 91 8.47 -7.31 7.48
CA HIS A 91 9.27 -6.28 6.80
C HIS A 91 9.10 -4.90 7.45
N GLY A 92 7.91 -4.65 8.00
CA GLY A 92 7.60 -3.44 8.75
C GLY A 92 8.11 -3.43 10.18
N GLY A 93 8.36 -4.61 10.77
CA GLY A 93 8.74 -4.72 12.18
C GLY A 93 7.61 -4.37 13.15
N PHE A 94 6.33 -4.60 12.76
CA PHE A 94 5.17 -4.13 13.50
C PHE A 94 4.78 -5.01 14.69
N ALA A 95 5.16 -6.30 14.68
CA ALA A 95 4.70 -7.25 15.69
C ALA A 95 5.27 -6.94 17.08
N GLY A 96 4.40 -6.89 18.10
CA GLY A 96 4.79 -6.74 19.50
C GLY A 96 5.33 -5.36 19.88
N VAL A 97 5.11 -4.34 19.04
CA VAL A 97 5.53 -2.97 19.31
C VAL A 97 4.45 -2.26 20.14
N SER A 98 4.84 -1.76 21.32
CA SER A 98 3.97 -0.92 22.15
C SER A 98 3.60 0.38 21.43
N GLY A 99 2.33 0.77 21.50
CA GLY A 99 1.78 1.93 20.79
C GLY A 99 1.25 1.60 19.39
N LEU A 100 1.36 0.35 18.93
CA LEU A 100 0.78 -0.09 17.66
C LEU A 100 -0.52 -0.91 17.83
N GLU A 101 -1.14 -0.90 19.00
CA GLU A 101 -2.35 -1.67 19.28
C GLU A 101 -3.52 -1.33 18.34
N HIS A 102 -3.52 -0.13 17.76
CA HIS A 102 -4.51 0.33 16.77
C HIS A 102 -4.05 0.12 15.32
N LEU A 103 -2.98 -0.66 15.09
CA LEU A 103 -2.49 -0.96 13.75
C LEU A 103 -3.11 -2.24 13.19
N VAL A 104 -3.54 -2.17 11.95
CA VAL A 104 -4.00 -3.31 11.14
C VAL A 104 -3.19 -3.37 9.84
N VAL A 105 -2.86 -4.57 9.36
CA VAL A 105 -2.28 -4.77 8.04
C VAL A 105 -3.27 -5.54 7.17
N LEU A 106 -3.70 -4.90 6.09
CA LEU A 106 -4.57 -5.45 5.06
C LEU A 106 -3.70 -5.92 3.89
N GLY A 107 -3.28 -7.18 3.94
CA GLY A 107 -2.46 -7.82 2.91
C GLY A 107 -3.29 -8.33 1.74
N HIS A 108 -2.63 -8.57 0.61
CA HIS A 108 -3.29 -9.00 -0.63
C HIS A 108 -4.50 -8.12 -0.97
N TYR A 109 -4.29 -6.79 -0.89
CA TYR A 109 -5.35 -5.81 -1.18
C TYR A 109 -6.60 -5.97 -0.31
N GLY A 110 -6.44 -6.38 0.97
CA GLY A 110 -7.52 -6.60 1.93
C GLY A 110 -8.02 -8.06 2.05
N ALA A 111 -7.52 -8.99 1.22
CA ALA A 111 -7.88 -10.41 1.32
C ALA A 111 -7.29 -11.12 2.55
N GLU A 112 -6.31 -10.51 3.21
CA GLU A 112 -5.74 -10.94 4.49
C GLU A 112 -5.74 -9.77 5.46
N ARG A 113 -6.01 -10.05 6.72
CA ARG A 113 -5.96 -9.07 7.80
C ARG A 113 -5.11 -9.58 8.94
N TRP A 114 -4.07 -8.85 9.27
CA TRP A 114 -3.35 -8.98 10.53
C TRP A 114 -3.75 -7.85 11.46
N ASP A 115 -3.94 -8.17 12.72
CA ASP A 115 -4.34 -7.24 13.76
C ASP A 115 -3.29 -7.25 14.88
N ALA A 116 -2.84 -6.07 15.28
CA ALA A 116 -1.73 -5.93 16.23
C ALA A 116 -2.08 -6.44 17.63
N VAL A 117 -3.36 -6.39 18.04
CA VAL A 117 -3.82 -6.87 19.36
C VAL A 117 -3.78 -8.39 19.40
N SER A 118 -4.30 -9.06 18.38
CA SER A 118 -4.30 -10.53 18.32
C SER A 118 -2.96 -11.12 17.89
N GLY A 119 -2.16 -10.35 17.14
CA GLY A 119 -0.92 -10.81 16.53
C GLY A 119 -1.10 -11.87 15.43
N THR A 120 -2.34 -12.10 14.99
CA THR A 120 -2.70 -13.18 14.05
C THR A 120 -3.15 -12.66 12.71
N VAL A 121 -2.90 -13.45 11.65
CA VAL A 121 -3.45 -13.22 10.32
C VAL A 121 -4.74 -13.99 10.18
N SER A 122 -5.82 -13.31 9.82
CA SER A 122 -7.09 -13.90 9.41
C SER A 122 -7.29 -13.72 7.91
N ALA A 123 -7.86 -14.72 7.25
CA ALA A 123 -8.17 -14.67 5.82
C ALA A 123 -9.29 -15.66 5.48
N PRO A 124 -10.17 -15.36 4.51
CA PRO A 124 -11.10 -16.33 3.97
C PRO A 124 -10.34 -17.46 3.24
N PRO A 125 -10.97 -18.59 2.92
CA PRO A 125 -10.36 -19.61 2.08
C PRO A 125 -9.82 -19.03 0.77
N SER A 126 -8.65 -19.53 0.30
CA SER A 126 -8.08 -19.13 -0.99
C SER A 126 -9.02 -19.47 -2.13
N HIS A 127 -9.07 -18.59 -3.15
CA HIS A 127 -9.84 -18.86 -4.37
C HIS A 127 -9.29 -20.10 -5.09
N PRO A 128 -10.13 -21.08 -5.47
CA PRO A 128 -9.65 -22.35 -6.06
C PRO A 128 -8.87 -22.15 -7.37
N GLY A 129 -9.18 -21.10 -8.13
CA GLY A 129 -8.45 -20.72 -9.34
C GLY A 129 -6.97 -20.46 -9.12
N VAL A 130 -6.57 -19.99 -7.94
CA VAL A 130 -5.14 -19.73 -7.62
C VAL A 130 -4.35 -21.04 -7.62
N ALA A 131 -4.89 -22.09 -7.00
CA ALA A 131 -4.24 -23.41 -7.01
C ALA A 131 -4.20 -24.02 -8.41
N ALA A 132 -5.28 -23.84 -9.21
CA ALA A 132 -5.34 -24.31 -10.57
C ALA A 132 -4.33 -23.61 -11.48
N VAL A 133 -4.25 -22.27 -11.42
CA VAL A 133 -3.25 -21.49 -12.17
C VAL A 133 -1.83 -21.87 -11.76
N ARG A 134 -1.56 -21.99 -10.45
CA ARG A 134 -0.24 -22.41 -9.93
C ARG A 134 0.23 -23.72 -10.56
N ALA A 135 -0.66 -24.69 -10.70
CA ALA A 135 -0.34 -25.99 -11.29
C ALA A 135 -0.13 -25.90 -12.81
N GLU A 136 -0.92 -25.08 -13.53
CA GLU A 136 -0.88 -24.98 -14.99
C GLU A 136 0.22 -24.04 -15.50
N LEU A 137 0.55 -22.99 -14.77
CA LEU A 137 1.37 -21.85 -15.22
C LEU A 137 2.77 -22.26 -15.75
N PRO A 138 3.56 -23.14 -15.09
CA PRO A 138 4.87 -23.52 -15.60
C PRO A 138 4.78 -24.11 -17.02
N GLY A 139 3.94 -25.13 -17.21
CA GLY A 139 3.75 -25.74 -18.53
C GLY A 139 3.08 -24.82 -19.55
N PHE A 140 2.28 -23.85 -19.09
CA PHE A 140 1.71 -22.82 -19.96
C PHE A 140 2.79 -21.90 -20.51
N LEU A 141 3.68 -21.37 -19.65
CA LEU A 141 4.79 -20.52 -20.05
C LEU A 141 5.75 -21.23 -21.00
N ASP A 142 6.04 -22.53 -20.77
CA ASP A 142 6.85 -23.33 -21.68
C ASP A 142 6.22 -23.45 -23.06
N ARG A 143 4.88 -23.71 -23.14
CA ARG A 143 4.18 -23.85 -24.42
C ARG A 143 4.13 -22.56 -25.25
N ILE A 144 4.02 -21.42 -24.63
CA ILE A 144 4.02 -20.13 -25.34
C ILE A 144 5.43 -19.59 -25.59
N GLY A 145 6.48 -20.32 -25.18
CA GLY A 145 7.85 -19.91 -25.36
C GLY A 145 8.19 -18.65 -24.58
N ALA A 146 7.78 -18.60 -23.31
CA ALA A 146 8.01 -17.44 -22.47
C ALA A 146 9.47 -17.02 -22.45
N TRP A 147 9.71 -15.71 -22.40
CA TRP A 147 11.03 -15.12 -22.50
C TRP A 147 11.97 -15.64 -21.41
N ARG A 148 13.20 -15.98 -21.80
CA ARG A 148 14.24 -16.35 -20.85
C ARG A 148 14.44 -15.25 -19.81
N GLY A 149 14.49 -15.63 -18.52
CA GLY A 149 14.60 -14.70 -17.42
C GLY A 149 13.25 -14.26 -16.83
N THR A 150 12.12 -14.77 -17.36
CA THR A 150 10.86 -14.69 -16.62
C THR A 150 10.86 -15.69 -15.48
N TRP A 151 10.23 -15.35 -14.35
CA TRP A 151 10.09 -16.27 -13.23
C TRP A 151 8.72 -16.12 -12.56
N ILE A 152 8.29 -17.21 -11.93
CA ILE A 152 7.03 -17.29 -11.18
C ILE A 152 7.34 -16.99 -9.71
N GLU A 153 6.56 -16.09 -9.11
CA GLU A 153 6.53 -15.84 -7.68
C GLU A 153 5.21 -16.32 -7.11
N GLU A 154 5.28 -17.13 -6.06
CA GLU A 154 4.11 -17.59 -5.33
C GLU A 154 3.80 -16.67 -4.15
N LYS A 155 2.64 -16.01 -4.21
CA LYS A 155 2.18 -15.10 -3.17
C LYS A 155 1.09 -15.68 -2.26
N GLY A 156 0.90 -17.02 -2.26
CA GLY A 156 -0.14 -17.68 -1.49
C GLY A 156 -1.53 -17.52 -2.07
N ARG A 157 -2.07 -16.31 -2.12
CA ARG A 157 -3.41 -15.99 -2.64
C ARG A 157 -3.41 -15.47 -4.09
N ALA A 158 -2.25 -15.32 -4.66
CA ALA A 158 -2.00 -14.92 -6.03
C ALA A 158 -0.76 -15.63 -6.58
N VAL A 159 -0.57 -15.58 -7.90
CA VAL A 159 0.66 -16.03 -8.56
C VAL A 159 1.12 -14.92 -9.47
N ALA A 160 2.39 -14.53 -9.40
CA ALA A 160 2.93 -13.47 -10.23
C ALA A 160 3.96 -14.00 -11.23
N VAL A 161 3.97 -13.42 -12.43
CA VAL A 161 5.00 -13.65 -13.45
C VAL A 161 5.80 -12.38 -13.63
N HIS A 162 7.08 -12.44 -13.29
CA HIS A 162 8.00 -11.32 -13.41
C HIS A 162 8.77 -11.39 -14.72
N THR A 163 8.98 -10.23 -15.34
CA THR A 163 9.76 -10.09 -16.57
C THR A 163 11.02 -9.27 -16.42
N ARG A 164 11.25 -8.67 -15.23
CA ARG A 164 12.38 -7.73 -14.97
C ARG A 164 13.75 -8.29 -15.33
N ARG A 165 13.94 -9.62 -15.27
CA ARG A 165 15.21 -10.29 -15.58
C ARG A 165 15.27 -10.84 -17.00
N ALA A 166 14.24 -10.61 -17.83
CA ALA A 166 14.26 -10.99 -19.23
C ALA A 166 15.27 -10.12 -20.00
N GLU A 167 15.73 -10.62 -21.13
CA GLU A 167 16.65 -9.88 -22.02
C GLU A 167 16.03 -8.54 -22.48
N ASP A 168 14.74 -8.55 -22.81
CA ASP A 168 13.90 -7.36 -23.00
C ASP A 168 12.70 -7.43 -22.07
N PRO A 169 12.75 -6.80 -20.87
CA PRO A 169 11.70 -6.87 -19.86
C PRO A 169 10.36 -6.31 -20.35
N GLN A 170 10.38 -5.23 -21.13
CA GLN A 170 9.16 -4.58 -21.62
C GLN A 170 8.49 -5.42 -22.70
N ALA A 171 9.23 -5.92 -23.69
CA ALA A 171 8.69 -6.78 -24.72
C ALA A 171 8.13 -8.08 -24.13
N ALA A 172 8.81 -8.70 -23.16
CA ALA A 172 8.34 -9.86 -22.45
C ALA A 172 7.03 -9.56 -21.68
N PHE A 173 6.96 -8.41 -21.00
CA PHE A 173 5.76 -7.97 -20.29
C PHE A 173 4.55 -7.83 -21.23
N GLU A 174 4.71 -7.12 -22.34
CA GLU A 174 3.62 -6.92 -23.31
C GLU A 174 3.19 -8.23 -23.98
N ALA A 175 4.15 -9.10 -24.34
CA ALA A 175 3.85 -10.39 -24.94
C ALA A 175 3.08 -11.35 -24.02
N LEU A 176 3.28 -11.25 -22.70
CA LEU A 176 2.64 -12.12 -21.72
C LEU A 176 1.25 -11.62 -21.27
N ARG A 177 0.91 -10.34 -21.47
CA ARG A 177 -0.35 -9.75 -20.97
C ARG A 177 -1.59 -10.51 -21.45
N ALA A 178 -1.77 -10.66 -22.76
CA ALA A 178 -2.95 -11.30 -23.32
C ALA A 178 -3.01 -12.82 -22.98
N PRO A 179 -1.95 -13.62 -23.17
CA PRO A 179 -1.96 -15.03 -22.81
C PRO A 179 -2.25 -15.27 -21.33
N LEU A 180 -1.68 -14.48 -20.40
CA LEU A 180 -1.94 -14.64 -18.99
C LEU A 180 -3.34 -14.18 -18.60
N ALA A 181 -3.91 -13.16 -19.28
CA ALA A 181 -5.29 -12.74 -19.05
C ALA A 181 -6.29 -13.85 -19.46
N GLU A 182 -6.03 -14.54 -20.57
CA GLU A 182 -6.84 -15.71 -20.98
C GLU A 182 -6.73 -16.85 -19.97
N LEU A 183 -5.51 -17.16 -19.50
CA LEU A 183 -5.29 -18.17 -18.46
C LEU A 183 -6.04 -17.81 -17.18
N ALA A 184 -5.89 -16.58 -16.70
CA ALA A 184 -6.55 -16.09 -15.49
C ALA A 184 -8.08 -16.22 -15.60
N THR A 185 -8.66 -15.75 -16.71
CA THR A 185 -10.12 -15.79 -16.96
C THR A 185 -10.67 -17.21 -16.92
N ARG A 186 -9.97 -18.21 -17.48
CA ARG A 186 -10.39 -19.62 -17.42
C ARG A 186 -10.52 -20.15 -16.00
N HIS A 187 -9.79 -19.58 -15.06
CA HIS A 187 -9.78 -19.98 -13.66
C HIS A 187 -10.52 -18.99 -12.74
N GLY A 188 -11.29 -18.04 -13.29
CA GLY A 188 -12.03 -17.04 -12.52
C GLY A 188 -11.14 -16.02 -11.83
N LEU A 189 -9.92 -15.79 -12.35
CA LEU A 189 -8.97 -14.79 -11.89
C LEU A 189 -8.88 -13.63 -12.87
N ILE A 190 -8.23 -12.55 -12.43
CA ILE A 190 -7.83 -11.41 -13.26
C ILE A 190 -6.30 -11.31 -13.28
N VAL A 191 -5.77 -10.56 -14.26
CA VAL A 191 -4.37 -10.14 -14.27
C VAL A 191 -4.27 -8.69 -13.84
N GLU A 192 -3.52 -8.45 -12.77
CA GLU A 192 -3.15 -7.11 -12.34
C GLU A 192 -1.74 -6.79 -12.85
N PRO A 193 -1.59 -5.78 -13.71
CA PRO A 193 -0.27 -5.36 -14.18
C PRO A 193 0.41 -4.48 -13.14
N GLY A 194 1.66 -4.85 -12.79
CA GLY A 194 2.57 -4.01 -12.01
C GLY A 194 3.84 -3.70 -12.80
N ARG A 195 4.85 -3.16 -12.16
CA ARG A 195 6.11 -2.80 -12.80
C ARG A 195 6.93 -4.05 -13.17
N MET A 196 6.89 -4.45 -14.44
CA MET A 196 7.52 -5.69 -14.96
C MET A 196 7.05 -6.96 -14.24
N VAL A 197 5.78 -6.97 -13.83
CA VAL A 197 5.12 -8.10 -13.19
C VAL A 197 3.65 -8.16 -13.60
N LEU A 198 3.15 -9.37 -13.82
CA LEU A 198 1.75 -9.67 -14.09
C LEU A 198 1.25 -10.60 -12.99
N GLU A 199 0.38 -10.09 -12.13
CA GLU A 199 -0.15 -10.84 -11.01
C GLU A 199 -1.52 -11.43 -11.34
N LEU A 200 -1.65 -12.76 -11.26
CA LEU A 200 -2.91 -13.48 -11.44
C LEU A 200 -3.55 -13.64 -10.05
N ARG A 201 -4.66 -12.95 -9.83
CA ARG A 201 -5.32 -12.87 -8.51
C ARG A 201 -6.85 -12.94 -8.62
N PRO A 202 -7.56 -13.26 -7.53
CA PRO A 202 -9.02 -13.17 -7.51
C PRO A 202 -9.49 -11.73 -7.82
N PRO A 203 -10.64 -11.59 -8.52
CA PRO A 203 -11.25 -10.28 -8.76
C PRO A 203 -11.90 -9.73 -7.48
N GLY A 204 -12.24 -8.44 -7.52
CA GLY A 204 -13.09 -7.79 -6.50
C GLY A 204 -12.36 -7.25 -5.28
N MET A 205 -11.03 -7.40 -5.22
CA MET A 205 -10.22 -6.81 -4.15
C MET A 205 -9.18 -5.87 -4.75
N ASP A 206 -9.16 -4.65 -4.30
CA ASP A 206 -8.13 -3.64 -4.55
C ASP A 206 -7.97 -2.76 -3.32
N LYS A 207 -6.97 -1.87 -3.32
CA LYS A 207 -6.71 -0.99 -2.17
C LYS A 207 -7.91 -0.07 -1.86
N GLY A 208 -8.73 0.28 -2.85
CA GLY A 208 -9.90 1.12 -2.66
C GLY A 208 -11.04 0.37 -1.97
N VAL A 209 -11.35 -0.84 -2.41
CA VAL A 209 -12.35 -1.71 -1.74
C VAL A 209 -11.92 -1.96 -0.30
N ALA A 210 -10.66 -2.35 -0.08
CA ALA A 210 -10.13 -2.58 1.26
C ALA A 210 -10.26 -1.35 2.17
N LEU A 211 -9.91 -0.17 1.66
CA LEU A 211 -10.01 1.09 2.41
C LEU A 211 -11.47 1.43 2.74
N LEU A 212 -12.37 1.34 1.76
CA LEU A 212 -13.80 1.65 1.97
C LEU A 212 -14.45 0.73 3.01
N GLU A 213 -14.18 -0.56 2.93
CA GLU A 213 -14.71 -1.54 3.88
C GLU A 213 -14.16 -1.27 5.28
N TYR A 214 -12.86 -1.02 5.38
CA TYR A 214 -12.21 -0.75 6.66
C TYR A 214 -12.68 0.55 7.32
N VAL A 215 -12.80 1.65 6.56
CA VAL A 215 -13.30 2.94 7.06
C VAL A 215 -14.73 2.80 7.59
N ARG A 216 -15.59 2.02 6.89
CA ARG A 216 -16.97 1.76 7.34
C ARG A 216 -17.02 0.88 8.58
N GLU A 217 -16.20 -0.17 8.64
CA GLU A 217 -16.08 -1.05 9.82
C GLU A 217 -15.64 -0.26 11.04
N ALA A 218 -14.65 0.62 10.89
CA ALA A 218 -14.14 1.47 11.96
C ALA A 218 -15.12 2.59 12.37
N GLY A 219 -16.16 2.84 11.58
CA GLY A 219 -17.08 3.96 11.81
C GLY A 219 -16.37 5.32 11.74
N ALA A 220 -15.34 5.42 10.92
CA ALA A 220 -14.50 6.61 10.86
C ALA A 220 -15.24 7.82 10.29
N GLU A 221 -14.97 9.00 10.86
CA GLU A 221 -15.56 10.27 10.44
C GLU A 221 -14.62 11.11 9.58
N SER A 222 -13.36 10.70 9.48
CA SER A 222 -12.40 11.24 8.52
C SER A 222 -11.39 10.16 8.10
N VAL A 223 -10.77 10.34 6.94
CA VAL A 223 -9.78 9.41 6.41
C VAL A 223 -8.58 10.15 5.82
N THR A 224 -7.38 9.65 6.06
CA THR A 224 -6.18 10.05 5.33
C THR A 224 -5.66 8.81 4.58
N TYR A 225 -5.29 8.95 3.32
CA TYR A 225 -4.62 7.89 2.59
C TYR A 225 -3.30 8.36 2.01
N VAL A 226 -2.25 7.57 2.19
CA VAL A 226 -0.89 7.84 1.70
C VAL A 226 -0.47 6.70 0.78
N GLY A 227 -0.07 7.01 -0.46
CA GLY A 227 0.41 6.06 -1.44
C GLY A 227 1.49 6.66 -2.33
N ASP A 228 2.12 5.85 -3.20
CA ASP A 228 3.24 6.28 -4.04
C ASP A 228 3.08 5.96 -5.52
N ASP A 229 2.27 4.97 -5.89
CA ASP A 229 2.19 4.47 -7.26
C ASP A 229 0.75 4.37 -7.82
N LEU A 230 0.64 3.92 -9.09
CA LEU A 230 -0.65 3.77 -9.77
C LEU A 230 -1.57 2.72 -9.11
N GLY A 231 -1.02 1.77 -8.36
CA GLY A 231 -1.78 0.80 -7.58
C GLY A 231 -2.58 1.43 -6.43
N ASP A 232 -2.29 2.70 -6.09
CA ASP A 232 -2.99 3.49 -5.08
C ASP A 232 -4.18 4.29 -5.64
N LEU A 233 -4.30 4.39 -6.97
CA LEU A 233 -5.42 5.11 -7.60
C LEU A 233 -6.80 4.60 -7.15
N PRO A 234 -7.05 3.29 -6.96
CA PRO A 234 -8.31 2.81 -6.40
C PRO A 234 -8.57 3.34 -4.98
N ALA A 235 -7.55 3.44 -4.12
CA ALA A 235 -7.71 4.01 -2.79
C ALA A 235 -7.98 5.53 -2.84
N TYR A 236 -7.36 6.24 -3.79
CA TYR A 236 -7.69 7.66 -4.03
C TYR A 236 -9.13 7.84 -4.45
N ALA A 237 -9.62 7.01 -5.40
CA ALA A 237 -11.03 7.01 -5.80
C ALA A 237 -11.97 6.68 -4.62
N ALA A 238 -11.54 5.80 -3.72
CA ALA A 238 -12.29 5.47 -2.51
C ALA A 238 -12.40 6.68 -1.56
N VAL A 239 -11.32 7.44 -1.36
CA VAL A 239 -11.37 8.68 -0.56
C VAL A 239 -12.26 9.73 -1.23
N ASP A 240 -12.20 9.89 -2.55
CA ASP A 240 -13.09 10.82 -3.28
C ASP A 240 -14.56 10.42 -3.15
N LYS A 241 -14.85 9.11 -3.15
CA LYS A 241 -16.19 8.62 -2.87
C LYS A 241 -16.62 8.93 -1.43
N LEU A 242 -15.76 8.68 -0.44
CA LEU A 242 -16.04 9.01 0.97
C LEU A 242 -16.31 10.51 1.15
N ARG A 243 -15.53 11.38 0.50
CA ARG A 243 -15.80 12.84 0.46
C ARG A 243 -17.18 13.16 -0.07
N SER A 244 -17.59 12.49 -1.15
CA SER A 244 -18.93 12.67 -1.74
C SER A 244 -20.04 12.15 -0.82
N ASP A 245 -19.74 11.16 0.00
CA ASP A 245 -20.65 10.59 1.02
C ASP A 245 -20.61 11.41 2.34
N GLY A 246 -19.86 12.52 2.40
CA GLY A 246 -19.79 13.43 3.56
C GLY A 246 -18.72 13.09 4.59
N VAL A 247 -17.82 12.15 4.31
CA VAL A 247 -16.66 11.83 5.15
C VAL A 247 -15.44 12.58 4.61
N PRO A 248 -14.93 13.62 5.31
CA PRO A 248 -13.75 14.37 4.86
C PRO A 248 -12.52 13.46 4.73
N GLY A 249 -11.70 13.74 3.72
CA GLY A 249 -10.50 12.93 3.47
C GLY A 249 -9.30 13.78 3.07
N LEU A 250 -8.10 13.24 3.27
CA LEU A 250 -6.81 13.80 2.84
C LEU A 250 -6.07 12.76 1.99
N LEU A 251 -5.68 13.16 0.79
CA LEU A 251 -4.87 12.36 -0.14
C LEU A 251 -3.43 12.84 -0.13
N VAL A 252 -2.51 11.95 0.23
CA VAL A 252 -1.08 12.25 0.30
C VAL A 252 -0.31 11.35 -0.65
N CYS A 253 0.50 11.95 -1.52
CA CYS A 253 1.43 11.23 -2.38
C CYS A 253 2.82 11.19 -1.72
N SER A 254 3.36 9.98 -1.52
CA SER A 254 4.77 9.74 -1.26
C SER A 254 5.50 9.90 -2.60
N GLY A 255 5.94 11.14 -2.88
CA GLY A 255 6.45 11.53 -4.19
C GLY A 255 7.71 10.76 -4.58
N SER A 256 7.70 10.29 -5.81
CA SER A 256 8.89 9.81 -6.49
C SER A 256 9.01 10.53 -7.83
N SER A 257 10.22 10.60 -8.40
CA SER A 257 10.44 11.17 -9.74
C SER A 257 9.80 10.34 -10.86
N GLU A 258 9.20 9.20 -10.55
CA GLU A 258 8.76 8.19 -11.51
C GLU A 258 7.25 8.18 -11.77
N VAL A 259 6.41 8.68 -10.85
CA VAL A 259 4.94 8.65 -10.98
C VAL A 259 4.34 10.02 -10.70
N THR A 260 4.02 10.75 -11.77
CA THR A 260 3.42 12.09 -11.69
C THR A 260 1.90 12.04 -11.53
N GLU A 261 1.22 11.00 -12.09
CA GLU A 261 -0.23 10.92 -12.11
C GLU A 261 -0.85 10.89 -10.72
N LEU A 262 -0.25 10.16 -9.77
CA LEU A 262 -0.73 10.13 -8.39
C LEU A 262 -0.52 11.48 -7.71
N ALA A 263 0.65 12.12 -7.94
CA ALA A 263 0.98 13.43 -7.39
C ALA A 263 0.01 14.53 -7.87
N GLU A 264 -0.44 14.47 -9.12
CA GLU A 264 -1.42 15.41 -9.68
C GLU A 264 -2.80 15.32 -9.03
N ARG A 265 -3.14 14.15 -8.47
CA ARG A 265 -4.42 13.91 -7.79
C ARG A 265 -4.33 14.08 -6.27
N ALA A 266 -3.13 14.19 -5.72
CA ALA A 266 -2.92 14.33 -4.30
C ALA A 266 -3.24 15.76 -3.80
N ASP A 267 -3.71 15.86 -2.57
CA ASP A 267 -3.85 17.14 -1.87
C ASP A 267 -2.50 17.63 -1.33
N LEU A 268 -1.62 16.69 -1.05
CA LEU A 268 -0.30 16.92 -0.49
C LEU A 268 0.71 15.95 -1.10
N VAL A 269 1.89 16.44 -1.45
CA VAL A 269 3.01 15.63 -1.91
C VAL A 269 4.13 15.75 -0.88
N VAL A 270 4.67 14.62 -0.43
CA VAL A 270 5.82 14.54 0.48
C VAL A 270 6.97 13.78 -0.19
N ASP A 271 8.19 13.93 0.29
CA ASP A 271 9.38 13.40 -0.35
C ASP A 271 9.67 11.95 0.08
N GLY A 272 9.03 11.01 -0.59
CA GLY A 272 9.21 9.58 -0.37
C GLY A 272 8.92 9.11 1.06
N PRO A 273 9.39 7.92 1.45
CA PRO A 273 9.18 7.36 2.78
C PRO A 273 9.70 8.24 3.92
N GLU A 274 10.78 8.99 3.71
CA GLU A 274 11.30 9.93 4.70
C GLU A 274 10.32 11.09 4.94
N GLY A 275 9.73 11.65 3.86
CA GLY A 275 8.71 12.68 3.95
C GLY A 275 7.43 12.17 4.61
N VAL A 276 7.03 10.91 4.34
CA VAL A 276 5.89 10.26 5.01
C VAL A 276 6.14 10.15 6.51
N VAL A 277 7.29 9.63 6.92
CA VAL A 277 7.65 9.51 8.33
C VAL A 277 7.64 10.87 9.03
N ARG A 278 8.17 11.91 8.38
CA ARG A 278 8.14 13.28 8.89
C ARG A 278 6.71 13.77 9.10
N LEU A 279 5.82 13.54 8.12
CA LEU A 279 4.40 13.88 8.23
C LEU A 279 3.73 13.18 9.42
N LEU A 280 3.94 11.86 9.56
CA LEU A 280 3.35 11.07 10.66
C LEU A 280 3.83 11.56 12.03
N ARG A 281 5.11 11.90 12.18
CA ARG A 281 5.67 12.45 13.43
C ARG A 281 5.10 13.83 13.75
N THR A 282 4.98 14.70 12.74
CA THR A 282 4.41 16.03 12.91
C THR A 282 2.92 15.95 13.27
N LEU A 283 2.16 15.04 12.63
CA LEU A 283 0.78 14.77 13.02
C LEU A 283 0.70 14.29 14.47
N ALA A 284 1.51 13.30 14.84
CA ALA A 284 1.54 12.80 16.21
C ALA A 284 1.81 13.92 17.23
N ALA A 285 2.75 14.82 16.96
CA ALA A 285 3.10 15.93 17.83
C ALA A 285 2.00 17.00 17.94
N GLN A 286 1.15 17.16 16.92
CA GLN A 286 0.05 18.13 16.96
C GLN A 286 -1.23 17.59 17.59
N LEU A 287 -1.31 16.29 17.79
CA LEU A 287 -2.44 15.63 18.45
C LEU A 287 -2.20 15.41 19.95
N ASP A 288 -1.13 15.95 20.51
CA ASP A 288 -0.86 16.04 21.95
C ASP A 288 -1.65 17.20 22.54
#